data_bc0e5b1ba980c8f555babceab9433adf
#
_entry.id   bc0e5b1ba980c8f555babceab9433adf
#
_cell.length_a   1.000
_cell.length_b   1.000
_cell.length_c   1.000
_cell.angle_alpha   90.00
_cell.angle_beta   90.00
_cell.angle_gamma   90.00
#
_symmetry.space_group_name_H-M   'P 1'
#
loop_
_entity.id
_entity.type
_entity.pdbx_description
1 polymer ?
#
loop_
_entity_poly.entity_id
_entity_poly.type
_entity_poly.pdbx_seq_one_letter_code
_entity_poly.pdbx_strand_id
1 'polypeptide(L)'
;ISGLVGPVADVIEVPEQYTVAIETALGSQIQNVVVDTDQTAKSIIEFLKKQRQGRVTFLPRNTLQARTIRSEMLTQVHSLAGFCGVASDLIKVANVDRVVSQHLLGTTLIADNLDHALQISQRIQRRYRVITLAGDVVGVGGTMTGGTMKHGRQGLLQQDQEIKRLQTQIAEMKQKLAIKERHVQELLAQGKQLQGEIAKLTETQRTSEQSKVKAENQVSLTKERIAELERRIKATNFELTQLSPVDDAIQKLP
;
A
#
# COMPACT_ATOMS: atom_id res chain seq x y z
N ILE A 1 -33.44 0.13 -11.61
CA ILE A 1 -34.28 -0.63 -12.57
C ILE A 1 -33.87 -2.08 -12.43
N SER A 2 -34.84 -2.97 -12.13
CA SER A 2 -34.55 -4.41 -12.04
C SER A 2 -34.10 -4.93 -13.41
N GLY A 3 -33.08 -5.79 -13.44
CA GLY A 3 -32.53 -6.38 -14.68
C GLY A 3 -31.47 -5.53 -15.40
N LEU A 4 -31.08 -4.37 -14.86
CA LEU A 4 -29.92 -3.62 -15.33
C LEU A 4 -28.66 -4.18 -14.66
N VAL A 5 -27.67 -4.61 -15.45
CA VAL A 5 -26.41 -5.18 -14.95
C VAL A 5 -25.32 -4.12 -14.86
N GLY A 6 -25.02 -3.45 -15.95
CA GLY A 6 -24.00 -2.42 -16.05
C GLY A 6 -23.32 -2.35 -17.41
N PRO A 7 -22.37 -1.43 -17.60
CA PRO A 7 -21.58 -1.39 -18.83
C PRO A 7 -20.68 -2.64 -18.97
N VAL A 8 -20.30 -2.95 -20.20
CA VAL A 8 -19.41 -4.10 -20.51
C VAL A 8 -18.11 -4.01 -19.70
N ALA A 9 -17.57 -2.79 -19.51
CA ALA A 9 -16.38 -2.57 -18.71
C ALA A 9 -16.45 -3.15 -17.28
N ASP A 10 -17.63 -3.10 -16.65
CA ASP A 10 -17.84 -3.59 -15.28
C ASP A 10 -18.12 -5.10 -15.22
N VAL A 11 -18.47 -5.70 -16.35
CA VAL A 11 -18.86 -7.12 -16.44
C VAL A 11 -17.67 -8.03 -16.74
N ILE A 12 -16.59 -7.48 -17.32
CA ILE A 12 -15.40 -8.23 -17.73
C ILE A 12 -14.21 -7.88 -16.83
N GLU A 13 -13.42 -8.87 -16.48
CA GLU A 13 -12.11 -8.69 -15.84
C GLU A 13 -11.01 -9.08 -16.81
N VAL A 14 -10.16 -8.13 -17.17
CA VAL A 14 -9.11 -8.32 -18.17
C VAL A 14 -7.75 -8.36 -17.47
N PRO A 15 -6.92 -9.43 -17.66
CA PRO A 15 -5.54 -9.46 -17.19
C PRO A 15 -4.73 -8.32 -17.83
N GLU A 16 -3.82 -7.71 -17.05
CA GLU A 16 -3.06 -6.51 -17.42
C GLU A 16 -2.40 -6.63 -18.80
N GLN A 17 -1.79 -7.78 -19.08
CA GLN A 17 -1.10 -8.05 -20.35
C GLN A 17 -2.01 -8.00 -21.59
N TYR A 18 -3.33 -8.17 -21.46
CA TYR A 18 -4.29 -8.17 -22.57
C TYR A 18 -5.11 -6.89 -22.64
N THR A 19 -4.95 -5.95 -21.71
CA THR A 19 -5.82 -4.78 -21.58
C THR A 19 -5.89 -3.97 -22.87
N VAL A 20 -4.73 -3.62 -23.46
CA VAL A 20 -4.67 -2.84 -24.70
C VAL A 20 -5.35 -3.58 -25.87
N ALA A 21 -5.09 -4.87 -26.01
CA ALA A 21 -5.66 -5.69 -27.08
C ALA A 21 -7.18 -5.81 -26.94
N ILE A 22 -7.69 -6.05 -25.73
CA ILE A 22 -9.13 -6.18 -25.47
C ILE A 22 -9.85 -4.85 -25.61
N GLU A 23 -9.27 -3.73 -25.13
CA GLU A 23 -9.83 -2.40 -25.36
C GLU A 23 -9.92 -2.07 -26.85
N THR A 24 -8.87 -2.38 -27.61
CA THR A 24 -8.86 -2.23 -29.07
C THR A 24 -9.92 -3.11 -29.71
N ALA A 25 -10.10 -4.35 -29.24
CA ALA A 25 -11.10 -5.27 -29.72
C ALA A 25 -12.53 -4.77 -29.50
N LEU A 26 -12.82 -4.25 -28.34
CA LEU A 26 -14.14 -3.74 -27.94
C LEU A 26 -14.42 -2.36 -28.53
N GLY A 27 -13.42 -1.48 -28.60
CA GLY A 27 -13.60 -0.10 -29.04
C GLY A 27 -14.74 0.58 -28.27
N SER A 28 -15.68 1.21 -28.97
CA SER A 28 -16.84 1.86 -28.35
C SER A 28 -17.82 0.91 -27.67
N GLN A 29 -17.77 -0.39 -27.98
CA GLN A 29 -18.69 -1.39 -27.41
C GLN A 29 -18.44 -1.64 -25.93
N ILE A 30 -17.31 -1.21 -25.38
CA ILE A 30 -17.00 -1.27 -23.95
C ILE A 30 -18.01 -0.50 -23.09
N GLN A 31 -18.66 0.52 -23.67
CA GLN A 31 -19.69 1.33 -23.02
C GLN A 31 -21.10 0.78 -23.19
N ASN A 32 -21.29 -0.29 -23.98
CA ASN A 32 -22.60 -0.92 -24.14
C ASN A 32 -23.08 -1.47 -22.79
N VAL A 33 -24.37 -1.41 -22.55
CA VAL A 33 -24.97 -1.77 -21.27
C VAL A 33 -25.56 -3.17 -21.34
N VAL A 34 -25.11 -4.04 -20.45
CA VAL A 34 -25.64 -5.40 -20.31
C VAL A 34 -26.94 -5.36 -19.48
N VAL A 35 -27.95 -6.06 -19.95
CA VAL A 35 -29.23 -6.23 -19.28
C VAL A 35 -29.67 -7.70 -19.33
N ASP A 36 -30.55 -8.11 -18.42
CA ASP A 36 -30.97 -9.49 -18.31
C ASP A 36 -31.84 -9.89 -19.51
N THR A 37 -32.78 -9.01 -19.89
CA THR A 37 -33.76 -9.33 -20.96
C THR A 37 -33.96 -8.20 -21.97
N ASP A 38 -34.43 -8.54 -23.13
CA ASP A 38 -34.85 -7.59 -24.18
C ASP A 38 -36.01 -6.69 -23.71
N GLN A 39 -36.88 -7.18 -22.84
CA GLN A 39 -37.98 -6.38 -22.25
C GLN A 39 -37.44 -5.29 -21.33
N THR A 40 -36.37 -5.60 -20.53
CA THR A 40 -35.67 -4.61 -19.74
C THR A 40 -35.03 -3.54 -20.62
N ALA A 41 -34.35 -3.96 -21.71
CA ALA A 41 -33.79 -3.03 -22.69
C ALA A 41 -34.87 -2.11 -23.31
N LYS A 42 -36.00 -2.67 -23.70
CA LYS A 42 -37.13 -1.93 -24.26
C LYS A 42 -37.63 -0.86 -23.28
N SER A 43 -37.88 -1.23 -22.04
CA SER A 43 -38.37 -0.31 -21.00
C SER A 43 -37.41 0.86 -20.76
N ILE A 44 -36.10 0.57 -20.74
CA ILE A 44 -35.09 1.62 -20.57
C ILE A 44 -35.01 2.52 -21.79
N ILE A 45 -35.07 1.97 -23.00
CA ILE A 45 -35.09 2.76 -24.25
C ILE A 45 -36.30 3.70 -24.30
N GLU A 46 -37.48 3.23 -23.90
CA GLU A 46 -38.69 4.05 -23.82
C GLU A 46 -38.57 5.18 -22.81
N PHE A 47 -37.97 4.88 -21.65
CA PHE A 47 -37.64 5.90 -20.62
C PHE A 47 -36.67 6.94 -21.16
N LEU A 48 -35.54 6.55 -21.78
CA LEU A 48 -34.56 7.47 -22.37
C LEU A 48 -35.18 8.35 -23.45
N LYS A 49 -36.09 7.81 -24.28
CA LYS A 49 -36.84 8.59 -25.30
C LYS A 49 -37.73 9.64 -24.64
N LYS A 50 -38.50 9.27 -23.61
CA LYS A 50 -39.37 10.19 -22.88
C LYS A 50 -38.60 11.33 -22.23
N GLN A 51 -37.42 11.02 -21.65
CA GLN A 51 -36.55 11.99 -21.00
C GLN A 51 -35.62 12.76 -21.95
N ARG A 52 -35.65 12.47 -23.24
CA ARG A 52 -34.73 13.04 -24.27
C ARG A 52 -33.27 12.90 -23.91
N GLN A 53 -32.92 11.80 -23.24
CA GLN A 53 -31.53 11.50 -22.83
C GLN A 53 -30.90 10.59 -23.87
N GLY A 54 -29.84 11.02 -24.49
CA GLY A 54 -28.90 10.31 -25.33
C GLY A 54 -29.31 8.97 -25.95
N ARG A 55 -28.33 8.27 -26.50
CA ARG A 55 -28.50 6.97 -27.16
C ARG A 55 -27.58 5.96 -26.54
N VAL A 56 -28.09 4.81 -26.09
CA VAL A 56 -27.35 3.71 -25.47
C VAL A 56 -27.62 2.42 -26.22
N THR A 57 -26.57 1.61 -26.40
CA THR A 57 -26.71 0.25 -26.94
C THR A 57 -26.82 -0.73 -25.79
N PHE A 58 -27.88 -1.54 -25.81
CA PHE A 58 -28.12 -2.58 -24.82
C PHE A 58 -27.76 -3.96 -25.37
N LEU A 59 -27.26 -4.83 -24.48
CA LEU A 59 -26.90 -6.22 -24.74
C LEU A 59 -27.75 -7.13 -23.84
N PRO A 60 -28.96 -7.54 -24.32
CA PRO A 60 -29.84 -8.43 -23.57
C PRO A 60 -29.31 -9.85 -23.56
N ARG A 61 -29.01 -10.41 -22.37
CA ARG A 61 -28.43 -11.75 -22.22
C ARG A 61 -29.30 -12.86 -22.84
N ASN A 62 -30.63 -12.73 -22.79
CA ASN A 62 -31.59 -13.73 -23.26
C ASN A 62 -31.64 -13.85 -24.77
N THR A 63 -31.25 -12.82 -25.53
CA THR A 63 -31.35 -12.79 -27.00
C THR A 63 -30.01 -12.77 -27.71
N LEU A 64 -28.91 -12.50 -26.96
CA LEU A 64 -27.58 -12.53 -27.55
C LEU A 64 -27.19 -13.91 -28.03
N GLN A 65 -26.53 -13.96 -29.17
CA GLN A 65 -25.97 -15.17 -29.73
C GLN A 65 -24.45 -15.15 -29.60
N ALA A 66 -23.88 -16.22 -29.06
CA ALA A 66 -22.45 -16.43 -29.04
C ALA A 66 -21.90 -16.49 -30.46
N ARG A 67 -20.77 -15.84 -30.69
CA ARG A 67 -20.02 -15.90 -31.94
C ARG A 67 -18.71 -16.61 -31.65
N THR A 68 -18.39 -17.60 -32.48
CA THR A 68 -17.17 -18.38 -32.27
C THR A 68 -16.43 -18.55 -33.59
N ILE A 69 -15.14 -18.75 -33.50
CA ILE A 69 -14.30 -19.14 -34.65
C ILE A 69 -14.51 -20.62 -34.92
N ARG A 70 -14.53 -21.01 -36.18
CA ARG A 70 -14.65 -22.43 -36.59
C ARG A 70 -13.49 -23.24 -36.03
N SER A 71 -13.76 -24.39 -35.43
CA SER A 71 -12.78 -25.26 -34.79
C SER A 71 -11.62 -25.63 -35.73
N GLU A 72 -11.92 -25.89 -37.01
CA GLU A 72 -10.88 -26.19 -38.02
C GLU A 72 -9.88 -25.06 -38.21
N MET A 73 -10.32 -23.81 -38.09
CA MET A 73 -9.46 -22.64 -38.19
C MET A 73 -8.66 -22.40 -36.92
N LEU A 74 -9.24 -22.66 -35.75
CA LEU A 74 -8.50 -22.59 -34.47
C LEU A 74 -7.39 -23.62 -34.41
N THR A 75 -7.65 -24.85 -34.86
CA THR A 75 -6.61 -25.90 -34.93
C THR A 75 -5.43 -25.48 -35.80
N GLN A 76 -5.68 -24.75 -36.90
CA GLN A 76 -4.62 -24.29 -37.82
C GLN A 76 -3.72 -23.20 -37.21
N VAL A 77 -4.18 -22.43 -36.26
CA VAL A 77 -3.42 -21.31 -35.65
C VAL A 77 -2.92 -21.63 -34.24
N HIS A 78 -3.46 -22.64 -33.60
CA HIS A 78 -3.13 -22.97 -32.22
C HIS A 78 -1.63 -23.32 -32.03
N SER A 79 -0.99 -23.88 -33.03
CA SER A 79 0.43 -24.23 -33.01
C SER A 79 1.37 -23.14 -33.58
N LEU A 80 0.82 -22.01 -34.06
CA LEU A 80 1.64 -20.92 -34.56
C LEU A 80 2.31 -20.14 -33.46
N ALA A 81 3.55 -19.73 -33.70
CA ALA A 81 4.26 -18.86 -32.80
C ALA A 81 3.49 -17.53 -32.59
N GLY A 82 3.48 -17.04 -31.36
CA GLY A 82 2.85 -15.77 -31.03
C GLY A 82 1.33 -15.77 -30.95
N PHE A 83 0.66 -16.92 -31.14
CA PHE A 83 -0.77 -17.02 -30.92
C PHE A 83 -1.08 -17.04 -29.41
N CYS A 84 -1.77 -16.01 -28.91
CA CYS A 84 -2.12 -15.90 -27.49
C CYS A 84 -3.46 -16.54 -27.13
N GLY A 85 -4.41 -16.56 -28.09
CA GLY A 85 -5.75 -17.14 -27.88
C GLY A 85 -6.87 -16.37 -28.55
N VAL A 86 -8.11 -16.82 -28.29
CA VAL A 86 -9.32 -16.08 -28.65
C VAL A 86 -9.61 -15.05 -27.58
N ALA A 87 -9.91 -13.82 -27.95
CA ALA A 87 -10.08 -12.70 -27.02
C ALA A 87 -11.12 -12.98 -25.93
N SER A 88 -12.21 -13.72 -26.24
CA SER A 88 -13.21 -14.13 -25.25
C SER A 88 -12.70 -15.09 -24.17
N ASP A 89 -11.64 -15.85 -24.48
CA ASP A 89 -11.09 -16.88 -23.58
C ASP A 89 -9.95 -16.32 -22.71
N LEU A 90 -9.42 -15.14 -23.06
CA LEU A 90 -8.33 -14.45 -22.35
C LEU A 90 -8.83 -13.51 -21.25
N ILE A 91 -10.13 -13.38 -21.06
CA ILE A 91 -10.77 -12.55 -20.05
C ILE A 91 -11.56 -13.40 -19.07
N LYS A 92 -11.80 -12.86 -17.87
CA LYS A 92 -12.66 -13.48 -16.88
C LYS A 92 -14.03 -12.79 -16.89
N VAL A 93 -15.07 -13.59 -16.86
CA VAL A 93 -16.46 -13.13 -16.77
C VAL A 93 -17.27 -14.11 -15.92
N ALA A 94 -18.34 -13.63 -15.30
CA ALA A 94 -19.30 -14.52 -14.66
C ALA A 94 -19.94 -15.48 -15.69
N ASN A 95 -20.28 -16.70 -15.30
CA ASN A 95 -20.86 -17.70 -16.22
C ASN A 95 -22.09 -17.17 -16.96
N VAL A 96 -22.92 -16.36 -16.29
CA VAL A 96 -24.13 -15.75 -16.87
C VAL A 96 -23.81 -14.70 -17.95
N ASP A 97 -22.61 -14.12 -17.92
CA ASP A 97 -22.15 -13.11 -18.89
C ASP A 97 -21.27 -13.68 -20.00
N ARG A 98 -21.04 -15.00 -20.00
CA ARG A 98 -20.21 -15.66 -21.02
C ARG A 98 -20.74 -15.43 -22.45
N VAL A 99 -22.06 -15.37 -22.63
CA VAL A 99 -22.68 -15.06 -23.94
C VAL A 99 -22.29 -13.65 -24.39
N VAL A 100 -22.18 -12.68 -23.50
CA VAL A 100 -21.78 -11.30 -23.80
C VAL A 100 -20.33 -11.27 -24.30
N SER A 101 -19.41 -11.90 -23.58
CA SER A 101 -18.00 -11.97 -23.97
C SER A 101 -17.81 -12.68 -25.31
N GLN A 102 -18.49 -13.80 -25.53
CA GLN A 102 -18.45 -14.53 -26.80
C GLN A 102 -19.06 -13.74 -27.94
N HIS A 103 -20.14 -13.01 -27.70
CA HIS A 103 -20.77 -12.17 -28.72
C HIS A 103 -19.83 -11.05 -29.19
N LEU A 104 -19.12 -10.40 -28.26
CA LEU A 104 -18.26 -9.26 -28.55
C LEU A 104 -16.87 -9.66 -29.03
N LEU A 105 -16.29 -10.70 -28.43
CA LEU A 105 -14.87 -11.05 -28.55
C LEU A 105 -14.60 -12.44 -29.13
N GLY A 106 -15.62 -13.28 -29.25
CA GLY A 106 -15.47 -14.68 -29.67
C GLY A 106 -14.99 -14.90 -31.09
N THR A 107 -14.90 -13.86 -31.92
CA THR A 107 -14.37 -13.90 -33.30
C THR A 107 -13.09 -13.06 -33.46
N THR A 108 -12.44 -12.67 -32.38
CA THR A 108 -11.19 -11.90 -32.37
C THR A 108 -10.07 -12.75 -31.85
N LEU A 109 -8.97 -12.83 -32.56
CA LEU A 109 -7.74 -13.51 -32.15
C LEU A 109 -6.73 -12.51 -31.60
N ILE A 110 -5.95 -12.94 -30.62
CA ILE A 110 -4.88 -12.13 -30.05
C ILE A 110 -3.53 -12.75 -30.41
N ALA A 111 -2.58 -11.89 -30.83
CA ALA A 111 -1.20 -12.24 -31.12
C ALA A 111 -0.24 -11.36 -30.33
N ASP A 112 0.96 -11.84 -30.09
CA ASP A 112 1.99 -11.11 -29.34
C ASP A 112 2.55 -9.89 -30.09
N ASN A 113 2.73 -10.00 -31.43
CA ASN A 113 3.27 -8.95 -32.27
C ASN A 113 2.64 -8.93 -33.67
N LEU A 114 2.95 -7.92 -34.47
CA LEU A 114 2.36 -7.69 -35.79
C LEU A 114 2.76 -8.75 -36.81
N ASP A 115 3.99 -9.24 -36.77
CA ASP A 115 4.46 -10.27 -37.71
C ASP A 115 3.70 -11.58 -37.51
N HIS A 116 3.53 -11.99 -36.26
CA HIS A 116 2.72 -13.17 -35.93
C HIS A 116 1.23 -12.93 -36.25
N ALA A 117 0.70 -11.73 -35.99
CA ALA A 117 -0.67 -11.39 -36.36
C ALA A 117 -0.93 -11.53 -37.87
N LEU A 118 0.03 -11.13 -38.72
CA LEU A 118 -0.04 -11.30 -40.17
C LEU A 118 -0.02 -12.78 -40.57
N GLN A 119 0.88 -13.57 -39.98
CA GLN A 119 0.96 -15.02 -40.23
C GLN A 119 -0.35 -15.75 -39.85
N ILE A 120 -0.87 -15.45 -38.66
CA ILE A 120 -2.13 -15.98 -38.14
C ILE A 120 -3.25 -15.58 -39.10
N SER A 121 -3.37 -14.31 -39.50
CA SER A 121 -4.41 -13.80 -40.40
C SER A 121 -4.37 -14.47 -41.77
N GLN A 122 -3.20 -14.67 -42.33
CA GLN A 122 -3.01 -15.39 -43.58
C GLN A 122 -3.47 -16.85 -43.47
N ARG A 123 -3.11 -17.54 -42.38
CA ARG A 123 -3.46 -18.94 -42.16
C ARG A 123 -4.97 -19.16 -42.09
N ILE A 124 -5.72 -18.21 -41.48
CA ILE A 124 -7.20 -18.25 -41.42
C ILE A 124 -7.85 -17.53 -42.57
N GLN A 125 -7.14 -17.34 -43.68
CA GLN A 125 -7.68 -16.75 -44.93
C GLN A 125 -8.29 -15.34 -44.71
N ARG A 126 -7.77 -14.57 -43.73
CA ARG A 126 -8.22 -13.21 -43.35
C ARG A 126 -9.71 -13.10 -43.00
N ARG A 127 -10.29 -14.21 -42.52
CA ARG A 127 -11.74 -14.27 -42.18
C ARG A 127 -12.07 -13.68 -40.81
N TYR A 128 -11.09 -13.60 -39.92
CA TYR A 128 -11.25 -13.10 -38.56
C TYR A 128 -10.23 -12.03 -38.30
N ARG A 129 -10.57 -11.14 -37.36
CA ARG A 129 -9.71 -10.07 -36.93
C ARG A 129 -8.64 -10.61 -35.99
N VAL A 130 -7.40 -10.17 -36.17
CA VAL A 130 -6.27 -10.45 -35.26
C VAL A 130 -5.77 -9.15 -34.69
N ILE A 131 -5.58 -9.08 -33.37
CA ILE A 131 -5.12 -7.88 -32.67
C ILE A 131 -3.85 -8.24 -31.90
N THR A 132 -2.86 -7.37 -31.94
CA THR A 132 -1.61 -7.55 -31.18
C THR A 132 -1.77 -7.09 -29.74
N LEU A 133 -0.87 -7.53 -28.84
CA LEU A 133 -0.80 -7.01 -27.47
C LEU A 133 -0.57 -5.50 -27.42
N ALA A 134 0.09 -4.94 -28.44
CA ALA A 134 0.31 -3.50 -28.59
C ALA A 134 -0.91 -2.74 -29.13
N GLY A 135 -1.97 -3.44 -29.57
CA GLY A 135 -3.19 -2.85 -30.09
C GLY A 135 -3.22 -2.65 -31.62
N ASP A 136 -2.25 -3.17 -32.37
CA ASP A 136 -2.36 -3.17 -33.85
C ASP A 136 -3.41 -4.17 -34.30
N VAL A 137 -4.13 -3.84 -35.36
CA VAL A 137 -5.26 -4.63 -35.86
C VAL A 137 -5.00 -5.10 -37.30
N VAL A 138 -5.02 -6.39 -37.50
CA VAL A 138 -5.14 -6.99 -38.82
C VAL A 138 -6.61 -7.39 -39.03
N GLY A 139 -7.31 -6.59 -39.81
CA GLY A 139 -8.75 -6.73 -40.02
C GLY A 139 -9.14 -7.80 -41.02
N VAL A 140 -10.43 -8.09 -41.08
CA VAL A 140 -10.99 -8.98 -42.06
C VAL A 140 -10.73 -8.44 -43.47
N GLY A 141 -10.34 -9.32 -44.40
CA GLY A 141 -10.00 -8.93 -45.77
C GLY A 141 -8.60 -8.33 -45.92
N GLY A 142 -7.83 -8.19 -44.83
CA GLY A 142 -6.44 -7.74 -44.88
C GLY A 142 -6.22 -6.25 -44.65
N THR A 143 -7.21 -5.54 -44.15
CA THR A 143 -7.01 -4.15 -43.68
C THR A 143 -6.06 -4.14 -42.46
N MET A 144 -5.27 -3.10 -42.33
CA MET A 144 -4.35 -2.94 -41.21
C MET A 144 -4.57 -1.58 -40.55
N THR A 145 -4.64 -1.58 -39.26
CA THR A 145 -4.67 -0.37 -38.43
C THR A 145 -3.64 -0.52 -37.31
N GLY A 146 -2.73 0.40 -37.23
CA GLY A 146 -1.67 0.40 -36.22
C GLY A 146 -1.10 1.79 -36.04
N GLY A 147 -0.19 1.94 -35.13
CA GLY A 147 0.46 3.21 -34.79
C GLY A 147 0.36 3.53 -33.31
N THR A 148 1.16 4.48 -32.84
CA THR A 148 1.19 4.88 -31.45
C THR A 148 -0.10 5.59 -31.07
N MET A 149 -0.87 5.03 -30.15
CA MET A 149 -1.94 5.79 -29.51
C MET A 149 -1.34 6.99 -28.79
N LYS A 150 -1.80 8.22 -29.16
CA LYS A 150 -1.34 9.42 -28.43
C LYS A 150 -1.60 9.24 -26.94
N HIS A 151 -0.58 9.44 -26.14
CA HIS A 151 -0.62 9.47 -24.68
C HIS A 151 -1.58 10.58 -24.21
N GLY A 152 -2.87 10.31 -24.13
CA GLY A 152 -3.88 11.28 -23.75
C GLY A 152 -5.28 10.70 -23.60
N ARG A 153 -5.51 9.51 -24.10
CA ARG A 153 -6.73 8.74 -23.85
C ARG A 153 -6.34 7.36 -23.37
N GLN A 154 -6.00 7.27 -22.09
CA GLN A 154 -6.01 5.96 -21.43
C GLN A 154 -7.40 5.38 -21.61
N GLY A 155 -7.46 4.12 -22.08
CA GLY A 155 -8.72 3.43 -22.24
C GLY A 155 -9.45 3.25 -20.90
N LEU A 156 -10.75 3.04 -20.93
CA LEU A 156 -11.57 2.90 -19.71
C LEU A 156 -11.07 1.77 -18.80
N LEU A 157 -10.68 0.63 -19.37
CA LEU A 157 -10.15 -0.51 -18.60
C LEU A 157 -8.79 -0.19 -17.95
N GLN A 158 -7.93 0.55 -18.64
CA GLN A 158 -6.65 0.99 -18.08
C GLN A 158 -6.85 1.96 -16.92
N GLN A 159 -7.79 2.90 -17.03
CA GLN A 159 -8.14 3.81 -15.95
C GLN A 159 -8.67 3.08 -14.73
N ASP A 160 -9.57 2.11 -14.91
CA ASP A 160 -10.10 1.30 -13.82
C ASP A 160 -9.01 0.47 -13.12
N GLN A 161 -8.09 -0.11 -13.88
CA GLN A 161 -6.95 -0.85 -13.32
C GLN A 161 -6.03 0.08 -12.50
N GLU A 162 -5.73 1.27 -13.02
CA GLU A 162 -4.90 2.25 -12.31
C GLU A 162 -5.59 2.76 -11.04
N ILE A 163 -6.90 3.01 -11.09
CA ILE A 163 -7.69 3.38 -9.90
C ILE A 163 -7.60 2.28 -8.83
N LYS A 164 -7.81 1.01 -9.19
CA LYS A 164 -7.70 -0.12 -8.25
C LYS A 164 -6.31 -0.25 -7.67
N ARG A 165 -5.28 -0.11 -8.51
CA ARG A 165 -3.87 -0.12 -8.07
C ARG A 165 -3.57 1.00 -7.08
N LEU A 166 -3.99 2.23 -7.40
CA LEU A 166 -3.81 3.39 -6.52
C LEU A 166 -4.58 3.24 -5.21
N GLN A 167 -5.79 2.70 -5.24
CA GLN A 167 -6.56 2.40 -4.02
C GLN A 167 -5.83 1.41 -3.11
N THR A 168 -5.25 0.35 -3.68
CA THR A 168 -4.45 -0.62 -2.93
C THR A 168 -3.21 0.04 -2.31
N GLN A 169 -2.48 0.85 -3.07
CA GLN A 169 -1.33 1.60 -2.56
C GLN A 169 -1.70 2.57 -1.45
N ILE A 170 -2.83 3.28 -1.57
CA ILE A 170 -3.35 4.15 -0.52
C ILE A 170 -3.66 3.36 0.75
N ALA A 171 -4.28 2.20 0.63
CA ALA A 171 -4.59 1.33 1.79
C ALA A 171 -3.30 0.88 2.50
N GLU A 172 -2.30 0.42 1.75
CA GLU A 172 -0.99 0.03 2.30
C GLU A 172 -0.26 1.20 2.97
N MET A 173 -0.26 2.38 2.33
CA MET A 173 0.36 3.58 2.90
C MET A 173 -0.32 4.03 4.19
N LYS A 174 -1.66 3.98 4.25
CA LYS A 174 -2.42 4.29 5.48
C LYS A 174 -2.06 3.33 6.61
N GLN A 175 -1.91 2.05 6.32
CA GLN A 175 -1.49 1.05 7.30
C GLN A 175 -0.08 1.31 7.85
N LYS A 176 0.87 1.61 6.95
CA LYS A 176 2.24 1.98 7.33
C LYS A 176 2.28 3.27 8.15
N LEU A 177 1.46 4.25 7.81
CA LEU A 177 1.34 5.50 8.55
C LEU A 177 0.84 5.26 9.97
N ALA A 178 -0.24 4.50 10.14
CA ALA A 178 -0.79 4.18 11.46
C ALA A 178 0.22 3.45 12.39
N ILE A 179 1.03 2.55 11.82
CA ILE A 179 2.11 1.88 12.57
C ILE A 179 3.17 2.90 13.03
N LYS A 180 3.59 3.79 12.13
CA LYS A 180 4.59 4.83 12.46
C LYS A 180 4.06 5.83 13.48
N GLU A 181 2.81 6.25 13.38
CA GLU A 181 2.16 7.14 14.34
C GLU A 181 2.14 6.52 15.74
N ARG A 182 1.78 5.22 15.85
CA ARG A 182 1.85 4.49 17.12
C ARG A 182 3.26 4.49 17.71
N HIS A 183 4.25 4.19 16.89
CA HIS A 183 5.66 4.16 17.33
C HIS A 183 6.14 5.54 17.80
N VAL A 184 5.74 6.62 17.13
CA VAL A 184 6.03 7.99 17.58
C VAL A 184 5.39 8.28 18.94
N GLN A 185 4.14 7.86 19.17
CA GLN A 185 3.47 8.01 20.46
C GLN A 185 4.19 7.23 21.58
N GLU A 186 4.64 6.02 21.29
CA GLU A 186 5.43 5.22 22.23
C GLU A 186 6.75 5.91 22.60
N LEU A 187 7.48 6.43 21.60
CA LEU A 187 8.73 7.17 21.84
C LEU A 187 8.51 8.46 22.64
N LEU A 188 7.44 9.19 22.37
CA LEU A 188 7.07 10.38 23.13
C LEU A 188 6.75 10.04 24.60
N ALA A 189 6.04 8.94 24.84
CA ALA A 189 5.75 8.47 26.19
C ALA A 189 7.03 8.07 26.94
N GLN A 190 7.94 7.33 26.31
CA GLN A 190 9.25 6.97 26.87
C GLN A 190 10.10 8.22 27.16
N GLY A 191 10.14 9.18 26.23
CA GLY A 191 10.84 10.44 26.41
C GLY A 191 10.34 11.22 27.64
N LYS A 192 9.02 11.28 27.84
CA LYS A 192 8.42 11.93 29.00
C LYS A 192 8.72 11.20 30.32
N GLN A 193 8.74 9.87 30.29
CA GLN A 193 9.14 9.08 31.45
C GLN A 193 10.61 9.32 31.84
N LEU A 194 11.52 9.25 30.84
CA LEU A 194 12.95 9.52 31.08
C LEU A 194 13.21 10.93 31.59
N GLN A 195 12.50 11.94 31.10
CA GLN A 195 12.59 13.31 31.64
C GLN A 195 12.19 13.36 33.13
N GLY A 196 11.13 12.62 33.48
CA GLY A 196 10.70 12.50 34.89
C GLY A 196 11.76 11.81 35.78
N GLU A 197 12.41 10.78 35.28
CA GLU A 197 13.49 10.08 35.98
C GLU A 197 14.73 10.97 36.17
N ILE A 198 15.13 11.68 35.11
CA ILE A 198 16.23 12.65 35.16
C ILE A 198 15.94 13.73 36.22
N ALA A 199 14.74 14.28 36.29
CA ALA A 199 14.38 15.29 37.28
C ALA A 199 14.48 14.73 38.70
N LYS A 200 14.03 13.51 38.97
CA LYS A 200 14.14 12.84 40.27
C LYS A 200 15.59 12.59 40.67
N LEU A 201 16.40 12.07 39.73
CA LEU A 201 17.82 11.81 39.99
C LEU A 201 18.59 13.09 40.25
N THR A 202 18.29 14.17 39.53
CA THR A 202 18.92 15.49 39.76
C THR A 202 18.61 16.02 41.15
N GLU A 203 17.37 15.90 41.63
CA GLU A 203 17.00 16.32 42.99
C GLU A 203 17.65 15.42 44.06
N THR A 204 17.73 14.12 43.83
CA THR A 204 18.43 13.21 44.74
C THR A 204 19.93 13.52 44.80
N GLN A 205 20.56 13.82 43.69
CA GLN A 205 21.97 14.24 43.65
C GLN A 205 22.18 15.54 44.45
N ARG A 206 21.32 16.54 44.27
CA ARG A 206 21.36 17.82 45.00
C ARG A 206 21.24 17.61 46.50
N THR A 207 20.30 16.81 46.97
CA THR A 207 20.11 16.51 48.39
C THR A 207 21.28 15.73 48.97
N SER A 208 21.85 14.79 48.22
CA SER A 208 23.05 14.05 48.60
C SER A 208 24.28 14.97 48.74
N GLU A 209 24.50 15.87 47.78
CA GLU A 209 25.60 16.83 47.83
C GLU A 209 25.48 17.79 49.02
N GLN A 210 24.27 18.29 49.32
CA GLN A 210 24.01 19.08 50.52
C GLN A 210 24.31 18.31 51.81
N SER A 211 23.96 17.03 51.89
CA SER A 211 24.24 16.17 53.03
C SER A 211 25.74 15.93 53.22
N LYS A 212 26.46 15.73 52.09
CA LYS A 212 27.92 15.59 52.07
C LYS A 212 28.63 16.84 52.63
N VAL A 213 28.24 18.02 52.12
CA VAL A 213 28.80 19.29 52.61
C VAL A 213 28.55 19.48 54.12
N LYS A 214 27.35 19.14 54.61
CA LYS A 214 27.07 19.20 56.07
C LYS A 214 27.95 18.24 56.87
N ALA A 215 28.14 17.01 56.40
CA ALA A 215 29.02 16.03 57.04
C ALA A 215 30.46 16.46 57.01
N GLU A 216 31.00 17.02 55.95
CA GLU A 216 32.32 17.56 55.80
C GLU A 216 32.58 18.69 56.79
N ASN A 217 31.59 19.61 56.92
CA ASN A 217 31.67 20.70 57.90
C ASN A 217 31.68 20.17 59.35
N GLN A 218 30.89 19.16 59.70
CA GLN A 218 30.91 18.53 61.03
C GLN A 218 32.21 17.83 61.30
N VAL A 219 32.82 17.16 60.37
CA VAL A 219 34.13 16.53 60.46
C VAL A 219 35.19 17.59 60.71
N SER A 220 35.16 18.72 60.01
CA SER A 220 36.11 19.84 60.25
C SER A 220 36.01 20.42 61.66
N LEU A 221 34.79 20.75 62.12
CA LEU A 221 34.56 21.25 63.50
C LEU A 221 35.01 20.25 64.55
N THR A 222 34.76 18.97 64.36
CA THR A 222 35.19 17.92 65.29
C THR A 222 36.69 17.78 65.35
N LYS A 223 37.42 17.90 64.25
CA LYS A 223 38.85 17.90 64.15
C LYS A 223 39.43 19.10 64.88
N GLU A 224 38.88 20.29 64.72
CA GLU A 224 39.31 21.49 65.48
C GLU A 224 39.15 21.32 66.99
N ARG A 225 38.03 20.75 67.42
CA ARG A 225 37.76 20.47 68.81
C ARG A 225 38.70 19.43 69.42
N ILE A 226 39.01 18.37 68.63
CA ILE A 226 40.04 17.39 69.08
C ILE A 226 41.39 18.07 69.25
N ALA A 227 41.84 18.89 68.32
CA ALA A 227 43.11 19.61 68.39
C ALA A 227 43.13 20.57 69.55
N GLU A 228 42.06 21.26 69.93
CA GLU A 228 41.92 22.09 71.10
C GLU A 228 42.02 21.24 72.35
N LEU A 229 41.30 20.12 72.45
CA LEU A 229 41.39 19.25 73.65
C LEU A 229 42.78 18.65 73.82
N GLU A 230 43.44 18.25 72.74
CA GLU A 230 44.83 17.76 72.78
C GLU A 230 45.82 18.83 73.34
N ARG A 231 45.65 20.10 72.95
CA ARG A 231 46.45 21.23 73.52
C ARG A 231 46.18 21.39 74.98
N ARG A 232 44.91 21.34 75.40
CA ARG A 232 44.56 21.45 76.85
C ARG A 232 45.12 20.30 77.64
N ILE A 233 45.02 19.06 77.16
CA ILE A 233 45.59 17.88 77.77
C ILE A 233 47.12 18.05 77.95
N LYS A 234 47.82 18.50 76.89
CA LYS A 234 49.28 18.78 76.99
C LYS A 234 49.63 19.84 78.03
N ALA A 235 48.82 20.91 78.04
CA ALA A 235 49.06 21.99 79.07
C ALA A 235 48.79 21.46 80.48
N THR A 236 47.69 20.76 80.70
CA THR A 236 47.41 20.20 82.05
C THR A 236 48.43 19.13 82.47
N ASN A 237 48.87 18.27 81.57
CA ASN A 237 49.95 17.32 81.87
C ASN A 237 51.25 17.99 82.18
N PHE A 238 51.61 19.11 81.53
CA PHE A 238 52.75 19.90 81.82
C PHE A 238 52.64 20.50 83.22
N GLU A 239 51.50 21.09 83.60
CA GLU A 239 51.22 21.61 84.93
C GLU A 239 51.35 20.52 86.03
N LEU A 240 50.78 19.34 85.78
CA LEU A 240 50.88 18.18 86.68
C LEU A 240 52.34 17.73 86.90
N THR A 241 53.17 17.73 85.86
CA THR A 241 54.57 17.38 85.93
C THR A 241 55.35 18.42 86.73
N GLN A 242 54.91 19.67 86.72
CA GLN A 242 55.52 20.73 87.55
C GLN A 242 55.14 20.64 89.04
N LEU A 243 53.92 20.13 89.34
CA LEU A 243 53.45 19.99 90.75
C LEU A 243 53.93 18.70 91.41
N SER A 244 54.28 17.66 90.66
CA SER A 244 54.82 16.38 91.18
C SER A 244 56.06 16.54 92.07
N PRO A 245 57.07 17.39 91.78
CA PRO A 245 58.18 17.60 92.66
C PRO A 245 57.85 18.33 93.94
N VAL A 246 56.74 19.12 93.98
CA VAL A 246 56.26 19.84 95.12
C VAL A 246 55.58 18.89 96.10
N ASP A 247 54.80 17.96 95.68
CA ASP A 247 54.17 16.91 96.50
C ASP A 247 55.22 15.99 97.16
N ASP A 248 56.25 15.57 96.37
CA ASP A 248 57.37 14.80 96.90
C ASP A 248 58.18 15.56 97.96
N ALA A 249 58.22 16.90 97.88
CA ALA A 249 58.88 17.73 98.86
C ALA A 249 58.04 17.93 100.16
N ILE A 250 56.69 17.98 100.01
CA ILE A 250 55.76 18.09 101.17
C ILE A 250 55.66 16.78 101.94
N GLN A 251 55.77 15.61 101.35
CA GLN A 251 55.81 14.30 102.02
C GLN A 251 57.13 14.04 102.77
N LYS A 252 58.14 14.86 102.58
CA LYS A 252 59.45 14.72 103.20
C LYS A 252 59.67 15.73 104.37
N LEU A 253 58.64 16.47 104.76
CA LEU A 253 58.70 17.33 105.93
C LEU A 253 58.42 16.50 107.23
N PRO A 254 59.23 16.66 108.29
CA PRO A 254 59.13 15.85 109.51
C PRO A 254 57.86 16.10 110.30
#